data_b6d5689bbbfd0cf326ab8a5e8140b76a
#
_entry.id   b6d5689bbbfd0cf326ab8a5e8140b76a
#
_cell.length_a   1.000
_cell.length_b   1.000
_cell.length_c   1.000
_cell.angle_alpha   90.00
_cell.angle_beta   90.00
_cell.angle_gamma   90.00
#
_symmetry.space_group_name_H-M   'P 1'
#
loop_
_entity.id
_entity.type
_entity.pdbx_description
1 polymer ?
#
loop_
_entity_poly.entity_id
_entity_poly.type
_entity_poly.pdbx_seq_one_letter_code
_entity_poly.pdbx_strand_id
1 'polypeptide(L)'
;MFPLYKKAVYIDSDTILRGDIGELYDTDLGENALAAMVDPKVTTIREFRDYVDNALAVPHKEYVNSGVQVMDLKKMRKMRYLTTMTELIRKYDADLVAPDQDYLNIVLRGQILHLDPKWNAEPVENLPRSVKLVHFNLFNKPWHYKNVPCERIFWNAAKGTGFFGDLKRQQAAFDAEKQKADHEKVAALIKKAEMLSKLKEPVIKLGD
;
A
#
# COMPACT_ATOMS: atom_id res chain seq x y z
N MET A 1 3.06 -18.15 8.13
CA MET A 1 2.06 -17.27 8.79
C MET A 1 2.02 -17.66 10.26
N PHE A 2 1.96 -16.70 11.17
CA PHE A 2 2.01 -16.89 12.63
C PHE A 2 0.90 -17.82 13.14
N PRO A 3 1.17 -19.09 13.53
CA PRO A 3 0.11 -20.08 13.80
C PRO A 3 -0.67 -19.80 15.08
N LEU A 4 -0.04 -19.13 16.05
CA LEU A 4 -0.63 -18.87 17.37
C LEU A 4 -1.52 -17.63 17.41
N TYR A 5 -1.37 -16.69 16.47
CA TYR A 5 -2.13 -15.46 16.45
C TYR A 5 -3.40 -15.57 15.62
N LYS A 6 -4.49 -14.99 16.10
CA LYS A 6 -5.77 -14.95 15.39
C LYS A 6 -5.89 -13.73 14.49
N LYS A 7 -5.29 -12.62 14.90
CA LYS A 7 -5.39 -11.31 14.26
C LYS A 7 -4.03 -10.62 14.30
N ALA A 8 -3.74 -9.79 13.29
CA ALA A 8 -2.55 -8.95 13.26
C ALA A 8 -2.85 -7.62 12.55
N VAL A 9 -2.07 -6.60 12.89
CA VAL A 9 -1.95 -5.36 12.12
C VAL A 9 -0.60 -5.37 11.40
N TYR A 10 -0.60 -5.00 10.13
CA TYR A 10 0.59 -4.71 9.35
C TYR A 10 0.60 -3.22 9.02
N ILE A 11 1.75 -2.60 9.12
CA ILE A 11 1.99 -1.23 8.68
C ILE A 11 3.34 -1.13 7.99
N ASP A 12 3.40 -0.41 6.88
CA ASP A 12 4.63 -0.14 6.14
C ASP A 12 5.58 0.73 6.96
N SER A 13 6.88 0.57 6.71
CA SER A 13 7.94 1.26 7.43
C SER A 13 8.01 2.78 7.11
N ASP A 14 7.37 3.22 6.04
CA ASP A 14 7.28 4.62 5.62
C ASP A 14 6.00 5.32 6.12
N THR A 15 5.56 4.94 7.31
CA THR A 15 4.38 5.50 7.97
C THR A 15 4.73 6.23 9.26
N ILE A 16 3.86 7.16 9.65
CA ILE A 16 3.90 7.80 10.98
C ILE A 16 2.54 7.59 11.67
N LEU A 17 2.57 6.81 12.74
CA LEU A 17 1.40 6.61 13.61
C LEU A 17 1.20 7.84 14.50
N ARG A 18 -0.05 8.35 14.55
CA ARG A 18 -0.46 9.51 15.32
C ARG A 18 -1.59 9.20 16.31
N GLY A 19 -2.17 8.02 16.21
CA GLY A 19 -3.24 7.52 17.07
C GLY A 19 -2.82 6.27 17.82
N ASP A 20 -3.75 5.70 18.56
CA ASP A 20 -3.56 4.43 19.25
C ASP A 20 -3.74 3.28 18.24
N ILE A 21 -2.71 2.45 18.06
CA ILE A 21 -2.75 1.27 17.21
C ILE A 21 -3.77 0.23 17.69
N GLY A 22 -4.13 0.25 18.98
CA GLY A 22 -5.18 -0.59 19.55
C GLY A 22 -6.53 -0.34 18.89
N GLU A 23 -6.87 0.94 18.60
CA GLU A 23 -8.10 1.28 17.89
C GLU A 23 -8.16 0.62 16.49
N LEU A 24 -7.02 0.55 15.80
CA LEU A 24 -6.93 -0.12 14.51
C LEU A 24 -7.03 -1.64 14.66
N TYR A 25 -6.32 -2.20 15.65
CA TYR A 25 -6.37 -3.63 15.95
C TYR A 25 -7.78 -4.10 16.31
N ASP A 26 -8.56 -3.27 17.02
CA ASP A 26 -9.92 -3.58 17.46
C ASP A 26 -10.97 -3.45 16.34
N THR A 27 -10.58 -3.06 15.12
CA THR A 27 -11.49 -3.03 13.97
C THR A 27 -12.22 -4.37 13.83
N ASP A 28 -13.55 -4.34 13.87
CA ASP A 28 -14.36 -5.53 13.60
C ASP A 28 -14.33 -5.86 12.09
N LEU A 29 -13.77 -7.00 11.75
CA LEU A 29 -13.68 -7.46 10.37
C LEU A 29 -14.97 -8.13 9.86
N GLY A 30 -15.91 -8.47 10.75
CA GLY A 30 -17.11 -9.23 10.39
C GLY A 30 -16.76 -10.48 9.61
N GLU A 31 -17.37 -10.63 8.43
CA GLU A 31 -17.11 -11.76 7.54
C GLU A 31 -15.88 -11.57 6.62
N ASN A 32 -15.11 -10.48 6.77
CA ASN A 32 -13.93 -10.24 5.94
C ASN A 32 -12.66 -10.87 6.50
N ALA A 33 -11.71 -11.17 5.64
CA ALA A 33 -10.39 -11.69 6.00
C ALA A 33 -9.36 -10.58 6.24
N LEU A 34 -9.62 -9.40 5.66
CA LEU A 34 -8.74 -8.25 5.67
C LEU A 34 -9.54 -6.97 5.86
N ALA A 35 -8.95 -5.96 6.51
CA ALA A 35 -9.37 -4.58 6.34
C ALA A 35 -8.19 -3.74 5.87
N ALA A 36 -8.40 -2.91 4.85
CA ALA A 36 -7.43 -1.98 4.28
C ALA A 36 -8.15 -0.82 3.59
N MET A 37 -7.47 0.30 3.38
CA MET A 37 -8.05 1.48 2.72
C MET A 37 -7.99 1.32 1.20
N VAL A 38 -9.04 1.75 0.50
CA VAL A 38 -9.01 1.87 -0.97
C VAL A 38 -7.83 2.73 -1.40
N ASP A 39 -7.07 2.29 -2.39
CA ASP A 39 -5.86 2.98 -2.82
C ASP A 39 -6.20 4.29 -3.55
N PRO A 40 -5.81 5.46 -2.99
CA PRO A 40 -6.12 6.74 -3.61
C PRO A 40 -5.40 6.96 -4.94
N LYS A 41 -4.25 6.33 -5.18
CA LYS A 41 -3.54 6.43 -6.48
C LYS A 41 -4.33 5.77 -7.60
N VAL A 42 -4.96 4.64 -7.31
CA VAL A 42 -5.82 3.93 -8.26
C VAL A 42 -7.08 4.73 -8.57
N THR A 43 -7.61 5.49 -7.62
CA THR A 43 -8.79 6.34 -7.86
C THR A 43 -8.47 7.65 -8.57
N THR A 44 -7.23 8.16 -8.45
CA THR A 44 -6.85 9.49 -8.98
C THR A 44 -6.02 9.44 -10.26
N ILE A 45 -5.22 8.38 -10.47
CA ILE A 45 -4.37 8.21 -11.65
C ILE A 45 -5.06 7.26 -12.62
N ARG A 46 -5.43 7.77 -13.79
CA ARG A 46 -6.21 7.03 -14.78
C ARG A 46 -5.53 5.72 -15.20
N GLU A 47 -4.24 5.74 -15.45
CA GLU A 47 -3.47 4.58 -15.91
C GLU A 47 -3.48 3.46 -14.88
N PHE A 48 -3.39 3.78 -13.58
CA PHE A 48 -3.49 2.79 -12.52
C PHE A 48 -4.92 2.26 -12.39
N ARG A 49 -5.93 3.12 -12.51
CA ARG A 49 -7.33 2.69 -12.52
C ARG A 49 -7.61 1.71 -13.65
N ASP A 50 -7.26 2.10 -14.89
CA ASP A 50 -7.49 1.28 -16.07
C ASP A 50 -6.72 -0.05 -15.99
N TYR A 51 -5.53 -0.05 -15.34
CA TYR A 51 -4.74 -1.25 -15.07
C TYR A 51 -5.46 -2.22 -14.13
N VAL A 52 -5.93 -1.76 -12.98
CA VAL A 52 -6.58 -2.66 -12.01
C VAL A 52 -7.93 -3.16 -12.52
N ASP A 53 -8.69 -2.32 -13.21
CA ASP A 53 -9.98 -2.70 -13.79
C ASP A 53 -9.82 -3.74 -14.92
N ASN A 54 -8.86 -3.55 -15.82
CA ASN A 54 -8.73 -4.35 -17.03
C ASN A 54 -7.74 -5.51 -16.88
N ALA A 55 -6.52 -5.23 -16.37
CA ALA A 55 -5.45 -6.23 -16.31
C ALA A 55 -5.56 -7.14 -15.09
N LEU A 56 -6.09 -6.66 -13.97
CA LEU A 56 -6.28 -7.46 -12.76
C LEU A 56 -7.73 -7.95 -12.60
N ALA A 57 -8.68 -7.38 -13.35
CA ALA A 57 -10.11 -7.60 -13.18
C ALA A 57 -10.62 -7.32 -11.75
N VAL A 58 -9.98 -6.37 -11.06
CA VAL A 58 -10.38 -5.88 -9.73
C VAL A 58 -10.97 -4.49 -9.89
N PRO A 59 -12.23 -4.25 -9.51
CA PRO A 59 -12.81 -2.91 -9.60
C PRO A 59 -11.97 -1.89 -8.82
N HIS A 60 -11.58 -0.78 -9.44
CA HIS A 60 -10.72 0.23 -8.81
C HIS A 60 -11.25 0.77 -7.49
N LYS A 61 -12.58 0.76 -7.30
CA LYS A 61 -13.24 1.17 -6.04
C LYS A 61 -13.09 0.14 -4.91
N GLU A 62 -12.71 -1.08 -5.24
CA GLU A 62 -12.48 -2.18 -4.31
C GLU A 62 -10.99 -2.45 -4.07
N TYR A 63 -10.13 -1.91 -4.93
CA TYR A 63 -8.69 -2.13 -4.86
C TYR A 63 -8.07 -1.34 -3.69
N VAL A 64 -7.48 -2.07 -2.75
CA VAL A 64 -6.93 -1.50 -1.51
C VAL A 64 -5.41 -1.35 -1.55
N ASN A 65 -4.91 -0.36 -0.82
CA ASN A 65 -3.49 -0.19 -0.55
C ASN A 65 -3.02 -1.20 0.51
N SER A 66 -1.89 -1.87 0.26
CA SER A 66 -1.33 -2.91 1.13
C SER A 66 -0.52 -2.38 2.31
N GLY A 67 -0.29 -1.07 2.40
CA GLY A 67 0.62 -0.49 3.41
C GLY A 67 0.07 -0.42 4.83
N VAL A 68 -1.26 -0.54 5.01
CA VAL A 68 -1.89 -0.65 6.32
C VAL A 68 -3.00 -1.69 6.27
N GLN A 69 -2.87 -2.72 7.08
CA GLN A 69 -3.75 -3.89 7.03
C GLN A 69 -4.14 -4.36 8.43
N VAL A 70 -5.42 -4.71 8.62
CA VAL A 70 -5.88 -5.51 9.76
C VAL A 70 -6.28 -6.88 9.21
N MET A 71 -5.63 -7.93 9.68
CA MET A 71 -5.74 -9.27 9.12
C MET A 71 -6.40 -10.25 10.09
N ASP A 72 -7.45 -10.97 9.68
CA ASP A 72 -7.90 -12.18 10.35
C ASP A 72 -7.01 -13.36 9.92
N LEU A 73 -5.95 -13.60 10.68
CA LEU A 73 -4.99 -14.67 10.36
C LEU A 73 -5.62 -16.06 10.45
N LYS A 74 -6.65 -16.26 11.29
CA LYS A 74 -7.37 -17.53 11.37
C LYS A 74 -8.15 -17.79 10.09
N LYS A 75 -8.87 -16.79 9.58
CA LYS A 75 -9.63 -16.87 8.34
C LYS A 75 -8.72 -17.02 7.13
N MET A 76 -7.63 -16.23 7.05
CA MET A 76 -6.62 -16.35 5.99
C MET A 76 -6.01 -17.75 5.92
N ARG A 77 -5.71 -18.37 7.08
CA ARG A 77 -5.24 -19.77 7.11
C ARG A 77 -6.32 -20.74 6.60
N LYS A 78 -7.57 -20.57 7.03
CA LYS A 78 -8.70 -21.41 6.57
C LYS A 78 -8.91 -21.32 5.06
N MET A 79 -8.74 -20.11 4.50
CA MET A 79 -8.84 -19.85 3.05
C MET A 79 -7.58 -20.30 2.28
N ARG A 80 -6.53 -20.77 2.97
CA ARG A 80 -5.23 -21.12 2.35
C ARG A 80 -4.60 -19.94 1.60
N TYR A 81 -4.83 -18.71 2.07
CA TYR A 81 -4.40 -17.46 1.40
C TYR A 81 -2.95 -17.53 0.90
N LEU A 82 -1.99 -17.88 1.78
CA LEU A 82 -0.58 -17.93 1.42
C LEU A 82 -0.29 -18.99 0.35
N THR A 83 -0.94 -20.15 0.42
CA THR A 83 -0.81 -21.21 -0.59
C THR A 83 -1.32 -20.73 -1.92
N THR A 84 -2.54 -20.20 -1.98
CA THR A 84 -3.16 -19.67 -3.20
C THR A 84 -2.32 -18.57 -3.82
N MET A 85 -1.87 -17.59 -3.02
CA MET A 85 -0.99 -16.53 -3.48
C MET A 85 0.33 -17.08 -4.09
N THR A 86 0.96 -18.04 -3.41
CA THR A 86 2.22 -18.66 -3.89
C THR A 86 2.01 -19.47 -5.17
N GLU A 87 0.90 -20.18 -5.28
CA GLU A 87 0.53 -20.96 -6.48
C GLU A 87 0.30 -20.02 -7.67
N LEU A 88 -0.42 -18.90 -7.47
CA LEU A 88 -0.64 -17.90 -8.52
C LEU A 88 0.67 -17.23 -8.98
N ILE A 89 1.54 -16.84 -8.03
CA ILE A 89 2.85 -16.28 -8.35
C ILE A 89 3.65 -17.25 -9.23
N ARG A 90 3.68 -18.53 -8.86
CA ARG A 90 4.42 -19.55 -9.62
C ARG A 90 3.79 -19.86 -10.98
N LYS A 91 2.44 -19.87 -11.04
CA LYS A 91 1.70 -20.19 -12.28
C LYS A 91 1.87 -19.11 -13.33
N TYR A 92 1.78 -17.84 -12.93
CA TYR A 92 1.71 -16.73 -13.88
C TYR A 92 3.06 -16.02 -14.07
N ASP A 93 3.95 -16.02 -13.07
CA ASP A 93 5.23 -15.28 -13.09
C ASP A 93 5.09 -13.87 -13.70
N ALA A 94 3.99 -13.21 -13.31
CA ALA A 94 3.53 -12.01 -13.98
C ALA A 94 4.32 -10.78 -13.53
N ASP A 95 4.78 -9.98 -14.52
CA ASP A 95 5.42 -8.70 -14.26
C ASP A 95 4.37 -7.61 -13.98
N LEU A 96 3.90 -7.55 -12.74
CA LEU A 96 2.86 -6.66 -12.25
C LEU A 96 3.41 -5.28 -11.84
N VAL A 97 2.51 -4.29 -11.68
CA VAL A 97 2.89 -2.91 -11.26
C VAL A 97 3.24 -2.86 -9.78
N ALA A 98 2.45 -3.49 -8.92
CA ALA A 98 2.66 -3.57 -7.47
C ALA A 98 2.38 -5.02 -7.00
N PRO A 99 3.32 -5.96 -7.23
CA PRO A 99 3.06 -7.39 -7.14
C PRO A 99 2.43 -7.86 -5.82
N ASP A 100 2.93 -7.42 -4.67
CA ASP A 100 2.40 -7.79 -3.36
C ASP A 100 0.97 -7.27 -3.15
N GLN A 101 0.71 -6.01 -3.52
CA GLN A 101 -0.60 -5.38 -3.45
C GLN A 101 -1.57 -5.97 -4.48
N ASP A 102 -1.11 -6.23 -5.71
CA ASP A 102 -1.91 -6.79 -6.78
C ASP A 102 -2.41 -8.19 -6.43
N TYR A 103 -1.51 -9.09 -6.02
CA TYR A 103 -1.88 -10.45 -5.61
C TYR A 103 -2.80 -10.44 -4.38
N LEU A 104 -2.57 -9.55 -3.40
CA LEU A 104 -3.45 -9.41 -2.24
C LEU A 104 -4.88 -9.08 -2.68
N ASN A 105 -5.05 -8.08 -3.54
CA ASN A 105 -6.36 -7.64 -4.03
C ASN A 105 -7.05 -8.70 -4.88
N ILE A 106 -6.30 -9.45 -5.70
CA ILE A 106 -6.83 -10.55 -6.50
C ILE A 106 -7.32 -11.68 -5.60
N VAL A 107 -6.47 -12.17 -4.67
CA VAL A 107 -6.76 -13.36 -3.85
C VAL A 107 -7.85 -13.11 -2.81
N LEU A 108 -7.92 -11.89 -2.26
CA LEU A 108 -8.89 -11.53 -1.21
C LEU A 108 -10.10 -10.77 -1.75
N ARG A 109 -10.31 -10.72 -3.06
CA ARG A 109 -11.46 -10.06 -3.66
C ARG A 109 -12.77 -10.53 -3.01
N GLY A 110 -13.61 -9.56 -2.59
CA GLY A 110 -14.86 -9.83 -1.88
C GLY A 110 -14.69 -10.27 -0.41
N GLN A 111 -13.46 -10.19 0.14
CA GLN A 111 -13.14 -10.53 1.54
C GLN A 111 -12.38 -9.36 2.24
N ILE A 112 -12.54 -8.14 1.71
CA ILE A 112 -11.85 -6.94 2.21
C ILE A 112 -12.88 -5.94 2.72
N LEU A 113 -12.73 -5.54 3.98
CA LEU A 113 -13.43 -4.41 4.59
C LEU A 113 -12.65 -3.12 4.29
N HIS A 114 -13.32 -2.08 3.81
CA HIS A 114 -12.66 -0.80 3.59
C HIS A 114 -12.48 -0.05 4.91
N LEU A 115 -11.22 0.24 5.26
CA LEU A 115 -10.87 1.07 6.41
C LEU A 115 -11.20 2.54 6.18
N ASP A 116 -11.51 3.24 7.27
CA ASP A 116 -11.58 4.70 7.29
C ASP A 116 -10.24 5.31 6.82
N PRO A 117 -10.23 6.26 5.88
CA PRO A 117 -9.02 6.89 5.36
C PRO A 117 -8.09 7.51 6.40
N LYS A 118 -8.57 7.79 7.61
CA LYS A 118 -7.74 8.27 8.71
C LYS A 118 -6.60 7.31 9.09
N TRP A 119 -6.70 6.01 8.74
CA TRP A 119 -5.72 4.98 9.07
C TRP A 119 -4.67 4.71 7.98
N ASN A 120 -4.77 5.38 6.84
CA ASN A 120 -3.75 5.25 5.78
C ASN A 120 -3.76 6.51 4.89
N ALA A 121 -3.70 7.69 5.53
CA ALA A 121 -3.79 8.96 4.82
C ALA A 121 -2.50 9.30 4.09
N GLU A 122 -2.61 9.75 2.85
CA GLU A 122 -1.49 10.35 2.13
C GLU A 122 -1.10 11.71 2.74
N PRO A 123 0.20 12.09 2.66
CA PRO A 123 0.64 13.39 3.11
C PRO A 123 0.04 14.51 2.24
N VAL A 124 -0.64 15.45 2.91
CA VAL A 124 -1.24 16.65 2.30
C VAL A 124 -0.89 17.89 3.14
N GLU A 125 -0.91 19.08 2.51
CA GLU A 125 -0.56 20.35 3.17
C GLU A 125 -1.40 20.62 4.42
N ASN A 126 -2.71 20.44 4.33
CA ASN A 126 -3.65 20.67 5.42
C ASN A 126 -4.19 19.34 5.94
N LEU A 127 -3.33 18.56 6.59
CA LEU A 127 -3.71 17.26 7.13
C LEU A 127 -4.77 17.40 8.23
N PRO A 128 -5.94 16.73 8.10
CA PRO A 128 -6.98 16.74 9.12
C PRO A 128 -6.46 16.23 10.48
N ARG A 129 -6.93 16.83 11.58
CA ARG A 129 -6.55 16.40 12.94
C ARG A 129 -7.00 14.97 13.26
N SER A 130 -8.07 14.51 12.62
CA SER A 130 -8.61 13.15 12.75
C SER A 130 -7.72 12.05 12.18
N VAL A 131 -6.75 12.39 11.33
CA VAL A 131 -5.82 11.40 10.76
C VAL A 131 -5.01 10.73 11.85
N LYS A 132 -5.06 9.40 11.88
CA LYS A 132 -4.40 8.53 12.86
C LYS A 132 -3.09 7.94 12.36
N LEU A 133 -2.92 7.82 11.03
CA LEU A 133 -1.69 7.33 10.41
C LEU A 133 -1.46 8.05 9.08
N VAL A 134 -0.24 8.57 8.88
CA VAL A 134 0.23 9.17 7.63
C VAL A 134 1.17 8.19 6.96
N HIS A 135 0.93 7.88 5.69
CA HIS A 135 1.74 6.98 4.88
C HIS A 135 2.42 7.75 3.74
N PHE A 136 3.74 7.80 3.76
CA PHE A 136 4.57 8.46 2.73
C PHE A 136 4.76 7.53 1.52
N ASN A 137 3.66 7.01 1.00
CA ASN A 137 3.63 6.05 -0.09
C ASN A 137 4.13 6.68 -1.41
N LEU A 138 4.98 5.97 -2.12
CA LEU A 138 5.55 6.28 -3.45
C LEU A 138 6.36 7.59 -3.52
N PHE A 139 5.73 8.74 -3.30
CA PHE A 139 6.30 10.06 -3.58
C PHE A 139 6.59 10.85 -2.32
N ASN A 140 7.32 11.96 -2.50
CA ASN A 140 7.45 13.02 -1.49
C ASN A 140 7.93 12.54 -0.12
N LYS A 141 8.84 11.56 -0.09
CA LYS A 141 9.39 11.04 1.17
C LYS A 141 10.28 12.10 1.83
N PRO A 142 10.03 12.51 3.09
CA PRO A 142 10.78 13.60 3.76
C PRO A 142 12.27 13.34 3.92
N TRP A 143 12.71 12.08 3.91
CA TRP A 143 14.12 11.70 3.96
C TRP A 143 14.82 11.70 2.59
N HIS A 144 14.06 12.02 1.52
CA HIS A 144 14.57 12.25 0.18
C HIS A 144 14.38 13.72 -0.24
N TYR A 145 13.20 14.26 -0.02
CA TYR A 145 12.82 15.57 -0.51
C TYR A 145 12.70 16.59 0.62
N LYS A 146 12.87 17.87 0.28
CA LYS A 146 12.60 19.01 1.17
C LYS A 146 11.28 19.66 0.79
N ASN A 147 10.68 20.36 1.75
CA ASN A 147 9.44 21.12 1.56
C ASN A 147 8.29 20.25 1.02
N VAL A 148 8.17 19.02 1.52
CA VAL A 148 7.08 18.10 1.15
C VAL A 148 5.99 18.11 2.21
N PRO A 149 4.73 17.80 1.81
CA PRO A 149 3.62 17.74 2.76
C PRO A 149 3.93 16.81 3.93
N CYS A 150 3.50 17.20 5.13
CA CYS A 150 3.70 16.45 6.37
C CYS A 150 5.16 16.22 6.81
N GLU A 151 6.18 16.83 6.17
CA GLU A 151 7.59 16.64 6.55
C GLU A 151 7.84 16.98 8.02
N ARG A 152 7.15 18.00 8.56
CA ARG A 152 7.26 18.40 9.97
C ARG A 152 6.83 17.28 10.92
N ILE A 153 5.80 16.53 10.57
CA ILE A 153 5.31 15.39 11.36
C ILE A 153 6.38 14.31 11.38
N PHE A 154 6.94 13.98 10.22
CA PHE A 154 8.02 13.00 10.09
C PHE A 154 9.25 13.40 10.90
N TRP A 155 9.77 14.63 10.73
CA TRP A 155 10.97 15.06 11.42
C TRP A 155 10.79 15.16 12.94
N ASN A 156 9.60 15.51 13.42
CA ASN A 156 9.31 15.51 14.86
C ASN A 156 9.35 14.09 15.44
N ALA A 157 8.83 13.09 14.73
CA ALA A 157 8.92 11.69 15.15
C ALA A 157 10.38 11.19 15.09
N ALA A 158 11.10 11.51 14.02
CA ALA A 158 12.49 11.10 13.83
C ALA A 158 13.45 11.64 14.91
N LYS A 159 13.21 12.86 15.42
CA LYS A 159 14.03 13.48 16.50
C LYS A 159 14.10 12.64 17.76
N GLY A 160 13.06 11.83 18.05
CA GLY A 160 13.02 10.93 19.20
C GLY A 160 13.77 9.63 19.01
N THR A 161 14.42 9.41 17.84
CA THR A 161 15.09 8.16 17.50
C THR A 161 16.59 8.34 17.36
N GLY A 162 17.35 7.24 17.47
CA GLY A 162 18.79 7.21 17.19
C GLY A 162 19.15 7.43 15.71
N PHE A 163 18.14 7.43 14.80
CA PHE A 163 18.35 7.50 13.35
C PHE A 163 18.23 8.91 12.76
N PHE A 164 17.90 9.91 13.55
CA PHE A 164 17.68 11.28 13.06
C PHE A 164 18.84 11.82 12.23
N GLY A 165 20.09 11.63 12.70
CA GLY A 165 21.30 12.06 11.99
C GLY A 165 21.48 11.34 10.66
N ASP A 166 21.20 10.04 10.61
CA ASP A 166 21.31 9.23 9.39
C ASP A 166 20.27 9.66 8.35
N LEU A 167 19.03 9.87 8.78
CA LEU A 167 17.96 10.35 7.91
C LEU A 167 18.27 11.73 7.33
N LYS A 168 18.87 12.63 8.12
CA LYS A 168 19.33 13.95 7.63
C LYS A 168 20.47 13.82 6.61
N ARG A 169 21.41 12.92 6.83
CA ARG A 169 22.47 12.63 5.85
C ARG A 169 21.90 12.05 4.56
N GLN A 170 20.94 11.15 4.67
CA GLN A 170 20.23 10.57 3.51
C GLN A 170 19.52 11.66 2.69
N GLN A 171 18.79 12.58 3.35
CA GLN A 171 18.14 13.70 2.67
C GLN A 171 19.15 14.59 1.96
N ALA A 172 20.27 14.92 2.61
CA ALA A 172 21.32 15.74 2.01
C ALA A 172 22.01 15.07 0.82
N ALA A 173 22.12 13.74 0.84
CA ALA A 173 22.73 12.95 -0.23
C ALA A 173 21.75 12.61 -1.38
N PHE A 174 20.48 13.00 -1.28
CA PHE A 174 19.47 12.80 -2.32
C PHE A 174 19.47 13.99 -3.29
N ASP A 175 20.46 14.00 -4.17
CA ASP A 175 20.76 15.05 -5.15
C ASP A 175 19.80 15.05 -6.35
N ALA A 176 20.02 15.95 -7.28
CA ALA A 176 19.20 16.13 -8.48
C ALA A 176 19.20 14.89 -9.40
N GLU A 177 20.31 14.14 -9.44
CA GLU A 177 20.40 12.91 -10.24
C GLU A 177 19.51 11.81 -9.66
N LYS A 178 19.54 11.62 -8.34
CA LYS A 178 18.66 10.66 -7.64
C LYS A 178 17.19 11.05 -7.74
N GLN A 179 16.89 12.37 -7.65
CA GLN A 179 15.52 12.86 -7.85
C GLN A 179 15.02 12.58 -9.26
N LYS A 180 15.87 12.81 -10.27
CA LYS A 180 15.55 12.47 -11.66
C LYS A 180 15.29 10.98 -11.83
N ALA A 181 16.18 10.13 -11.30
CA ALA A 181 16.01 8.68 -11.37
C ALA A 181 14.73 8.20 -10.66
N ASP A 182 14.33 8.84 -9.55
CA ASP A 182 13.09 8.54 -8.84
C ASP A 182 11.86 8.89 -9.69
N HIS A 183 11.85 10.07 -10.32
CA HIS A 183 10.79 10.46 -11.25
C HIS A 183 10.71 9.53 -12.48
N GLU A 184 11.84 9.10 -13.02
CA GLU A 184 11.87 8.14 -14.14
C GLU A 184 11.28 6.78 -13.77
N LYS A 185 11.54 6.29 -12.54
CA LYS A 185 10.90 5.06 -12.04
C LYS A 185 9.39 5.19 -11.96
N VAL A 186 8.89 6.32 -11.47
CA VAL A 186 7.46 6.57 -11.40
C VAL A 186 6.84 6.63 -12.79
N ALA A 187 7.46 7.35 -13.72
CA ALA A 187 6.99 7.40 -15.10
C ALA A 187 6.98 6.01 -15.75
N ALA A 188 7.99 5.17 -15.44
CA ALA A 188 8.03 3.79 -15.91
C ALA A 188 6.89 2.93 -15.34
N LEU A 189 6.52 3.11 -14.04
CA LEU A 189 5.38 2.42 -13.44
C LEU A 189 4.06 2.81 -14.10
N ILE A 190 3.85 4.11 -14.36
CA ILE A 190 2.64 4.61 -15.05
C ILE A 190 2.55 4.05 -16.46
N LYS A 191 3.67 4.08 -17.21
CA LYS A 191 3.74 3.51 -18.57
C LYS A 191 3.48 2.00 -18.57
N LYS A 192 3.98 1.28 -17.58
CA LYS A 192 3.73 -0.16 -17.41
C LYS A 192 2.24 -0.43 -17.16
N ALA A 193 1.62 0.34 -16.26
CA ALA A 193 0.18 0.25 -15.99
C ALA A 193 -0.64 0.47 -17.27
N GLU A 194 -0.32 1.53 -18.04
CA GLU A 194 -0.97 1.82 -19.32
C GLU A 194 -0.81 0.67 -20.32
N MET A 195 0.37 0.07 -20.38
CA MET A 195 0.66 -1.06 -21.28
C MET A 195 -0.17 -2.29 -20.92
N LEU A 196 -0.19 -2.65 -19.64
CA LEU A 196 -0.91 -3.81 -19.14
C LEU A 196 -2.43 -3.63 -19.24
N SER A 197 -2.95 -2.42 -19.06
CA SER A 197 -4.39 -2.13 -19.18
C SER A 197 -4.97 -2.37 -20.58
N LYS A 198 -4.12 -2.44 -21.60
CA LYS A 198 -4.49 -2.68 -23.02
C LYS A 198 -4.55 -4.17 -23.39
N LEU A 199 -4.21 -5.07 -22.49
CA LEU A 199 -4.32 -6.50 -22.70
C LEU A 199 -5.79 -6.90 -22.89
N LYS A 200 -6.04 -7.88 -23.78
CA LYS A 200 -7.40 -8.36 -24.07
C LYS A 200 -8.01 -9.16 -22.93
N GLU A 201 -7.18 -9.72 -22.07
CA GLU A 201 -7.57 -10.58 -20.95
C GLU A 201 -6.77 -10.21 -19.71
N PRO A 202 -7.32 -10.44 -18.52
CA PRO A 202 -6.61 -10.25 -17.26
C PRO A 202 -5.32 -11.06 -17.21
N VAL A 203 -4.27 -10.46 -16.63
CA VAL A 203 -2.94 -11.08 -16.49
C VAL A 203 -2.99 -12.31 -15.59
N ILE A 204 -3.90 -12.30 -14.62
CA ILE A 204 -4.12 -13.40 -13.66
C ILE A 204 -5.60 -13.75 -13.64
N LYS A 205 -5.91 -15.03 -13.78
CA LYS A 205 -7.30 -15.56 -13.67
C LYS A 205 -7.41 -16.43 -12.43
N LEU A 206 -8.40 -16.11 -11.57
CA LEU A 206 -8.79 -17.00 -10.48
C LEU A 206 -9.74 -18.07 -11.04
N GLY A 207 -9.47 -19.33 -10.78
CA GLY A 207 -10.40 -20.41 -11.04
C GLY A 207 -10.21 -21.22 -12.33
N ASP A 208 -9.02 -21.17 -12.95
CA ASP A 208 -8.60 -22.15 -13.96
C ASP A 208 -7.84 -23.34 -13.32
#